data_b3630ade4451d365e740ff29ae98f3fd
#
_entry.id   b3630ade4451d365e740ff29ae98f3fd
#
_cell.length_a   1.000
_cell.length_b   1.000
_cell.length_c   1.000
_cell.angle_alpha   90.00
_cell.angle_beta   90.00
_cell.angle_gamma   90.00
#
_symmetry.space_group_name_H-M   'P 1'
#
loop_
_entity.id
_entity.type
_entity.pdbx_description
1 polymer ?
#
loop_
_entity_poly.entity_id
_entity_poly.type
_entity_poly.pdbx_seq_one_letter_code
_entity_poly.pdbx_strand_id
1 'polypeptide(L)'
;MAQPTTRQQFIDYCKRRLGFPVIDINVDDDQISDRVDDALQFFEDYHFDGVEKMFMKHRITQDDINRRWIYCPDAVTYVVGMFPFDDSNSSINMFDLRYQLRLHDLYDFTSVSYVSYEITMQHIRTLNLMFSGTPQIRFNRKQNKIFLDIDWSRDVSVGDYVLIDCYRAIRPATITLTGTGTAVTTSNTITGTGTIFDQELLEGDVITLGGQELQVNQITSPTSLTTIGPV
;
A
#
# COMPACT_ATOMS: atom_id res chain seq x y z
N MET A 1 0.19 33.01 -10.08
CA MET A 1 0.12 32.84 -8.62
C MET A 1 1.08 31.71 -8.29
N ALA A 2 1.98 31.91 -7.34
CA ALA A 2 2.83 30.84 -6.86
C ALA A 2 1.95 29.81 -6.12
N GLN A 3 1.97 28.57 -6.56
CA GLN A 3 1.28 27.47 -5.87
C GLN A 3 2.04 27.21 -4.55
N PRO A 4 1.36 27.03 -3.42
CA PRO A 4 2.01 26.67 -2.16
C PRO A 4 2.63 25.26 -2.32
N THR A 5 3.90 25.14 -1.98
CA THR A 5 4.66 23.89 -2.05
C THR A 5 4.89 23.27 -0.67
N THR A 6 4.69 24.04 0.40
CA THR A 6 4.82 23.58 1.78
C THR A 6 3.52 23.83 2.56
N ARG A 7 3.31 23.05 3.64
CA ARG A 7 2.17 23.22 4.55
C ARG A 7 2.06 24.66 5.07
N GLN A 8 3.18 25.25 5.48
CA GLN A 8 3.21 26.64 6.00
C GLN A 8 2.79 27.64 4.93
N GLN A 9 3.29 27.51 3.69
CA GLN A 9 2.88 28.37 2.59
C GLN A 9 1.38 28.24 2.27
N PHE A 10 0.82 27.06 2.45
CA PHE A 10 -0.61 26.81 2.28
C PHE A 10 -1.41 27.52 3.39
N ILE A 11 -1.00 27.41 4.64
CA ILE A 11 -1.60 28.13 5.77
C ILE A 11 -1.55 29.64 5.54
N ASP A 12 -0.39 30.16 5.15
CA ASP A 12 -0.23 31.61 4.85
C ASP A 12 -1.09 32.05 3.67
N TYR A 13 -1.23 31.20 2.66
CA TYR A 13 -2.14 31.45 1.54
C TYR A 13 -3.60 31.53 2.02
N CYS A 14 -4.04 30.61 2.87
CA CYS A 14 -5.38 30.63 3.44
C CYS A 14 -5.62 31.88 4.31
N LYS A 15 -4.67 32.24 5.18
CA LYS A 15 -4.73 33.47 5.97
C LYS A 15 -4.85 34.74 5.09
N ARG A 16 -4.06 34.80 3.99
CA ARG A 16 -4.17 35.92 3.04
C ARG A 16 -5.52 35.98 2.33
N ARG A 17 -6.12 34.82 2.01
CA ARG A 17 -7.46 34.77 1.43
C ARG A 17 -8.55 35.26 2.38
N LEU A 18 -8.33 35.13 3.69
CA LEU A 18 -9.21 35.66 4.74
C LEU A 18 -9.00 37.12 5.04
N GLY A 19 -7.96 37.74 4.46
CA GLY A 19 -7.68 39.18 4.59
C GLY A 19 -6.48 39.55 5.47
N PHE A 20 -5.71 38.57 5.94
CA PHE A 20 -4.46 38.85 6.66
C PHE A 20 -3.45 39.60 5.74
N PRO A 21 -2.67 40.58 6.18
CA PRO A 21 -2.58 41.16 7.54
C PRO A 21 -3.53 42.34 7.81
N VAL A 22 -4.38 42.72 6.88
CA VAL A 22 -5.28 43.87 7.04
C VAL A 22 -6.36 43.59 8.09
N ILE A 23 -6.84 42.37 8.13
CA ILE A 23 -7.77 41.88 9.15
C ILE A 23 -6.96 41.03 10.14
N ASP A 24 -7.05 41.37 11.42
CA ASP A 24 -6.44 40.57 12.48
C ASP A 24 -7.25 39.29 12.66
N ILE A 25 -6.60 38.13 12.41
CA ILE A 25 -7.21 36.84 12.53
C ILE A 25 -6.78 36.24 13.87
N ASN A 26 -7.66 36.35 14.86
CA ASN A 26 -7.41 35.88 16.21
C ASN A 26 -7.75 34.38 16.34
N VAL A 27 -6.95 33.53 15.70
CA VAL A 27 -7.03 32.08 15.74
C VAL A 27 -5.63 31.55 15.99
N ASP A 28 -5.53 30.56 16.86
CA ASP A 28 -4.27 29.89 17.16
C ASP A 28 -3.74 29.06 15.98
N ASP A 29 -2.41 28.98 15.84
CA ASP A 29 -1.79 28.26 14.72
C ASP A 29 -2.12 26.76 14.75
N ASP A 30 -2.30 26.16 15.94
CA ASP A 30 -2.71 24.77 16.09
C ASP A 30 -4.14 24.54 15.56
N GLN A 31 -5.07 25.48 15.82
CA GLN A 31 -6.44 25.39 15.30
C GLN A 31 -6.48 25.49 13.77
N ILE A 32 -5.60 26.29 13.18
CA ILE A 32 -5.49 26.40 11.72
C ILE A 32 -4.92 25.08 11.16
N SER A 33 -3.93 24.52 11.82
CA SER A 33 -3.35 23.24 11.44
C SER A 33 -4.40 22.12 11.48
N ASP A 34 -5.21 22.03 12.51
CA ASP A 34 -6.31 21.07 12.61
C ASP A 34 -7.32 21.20 11.46
N ARG A 35 -7.66 22.45 11.09
CA ARG A 35 -8.57 22.67 9.94
C ARG A 35 -7.96 22.26 8.61
N VAL A 36 -6.65 22.40 8.46
CA VAL A 36 -5.93 21.91 7.27
C VAL A 36 -5.98 20.37 7.23
N ASP A 37 -5.78 19.71 8.37
CA ASP A 37 -5.83 18.24 8.44
C ASP A 37 -7.23 17.73 8.17
N ASP A 38 -8.28 18.34 8.72
CA ASP A 38 -9.66 18.02 8.41
C ASP A 38 -9.98 18.18 6.90
N ALA A 39 -9.46 19.25 6.28
CA ALA A 39 -9.66 19.50 4.85
C ALA A 39 -8.92 18.49 3.96
N LEU A 40 -7.71 18.09 4.36
CA LEU A 40 -6.96 17.06 3.67
C LEU A 40 -7.64 15.70 3.79
N GLN A 41 -8.13 15.34 4.99
CA GLN A 41 -8.88 14.11 5.18
C GLN A 41 -10.16 14.08 4.34
N PHE A 42 -10.88 15.22 4.28
CA PHE A 42 -12.06 15.33 3.43
C PHE A 42 -11.69 15.16 1.95
N PHE A 43 -10.57 15.72 1.51
CA PHE A 43 -10.08 15.56 0.14
C PHE A 43 -9.74 14.10 -0.17
N GLU A 44 -9.05 13.40 0.72
CA GLU A 44 -8.73 11.97 0.59
C GLU A 44 -9.98 11.09 0.52
N ASP A 45 -11.01 11.41 1.30
CA ASP A 45 -12.24 10.59 1.40
C ASP A 45 -13.19 10.80 0.22
N TYR A 46 -13.21 12.00 -0.39
CA TYR A 46 -14.25 12.37 -1.37
C TYR A 46 -13.73 12.68 -2.77
N HIS A 47 -12.43 12.88 -2.94
CA HIS A 47 -11.85 13.21 -4.25
C HIS A 47 -11.08 12.04 -4.85
N PHE A 48 -11.30 11.81 -6.15
CA PHE A 48 -10.60 10.77 -6.90
C PHE A 48 -9.08 10.94 -6.88
N ASP A 49 -8.61 12.18 -6.95
CA ASP A 49 -7.18 12.52 -6.92
C ASP A 49 -6.60 12.57 -5.50
N GLY A 50 -7.41 12.32 -4.46
CA GLY A 50 -6.97 12.29 -3.06
C GLY A 50 -6.29 10.98 -2.66
N VAL A 51 -6.37 9.95 -3.51
CA VAL A 51 -5.78 8.63 -3.28
C VAL A 51 -5.06 8.13 -4.53
N GLU A 52 -4.02 7.35 -4.31
CA GLU A 52 -3.25 6.70 -5.37
C GLU A 52 -3.49 5.20 -5.35
N LYS A 53 -3.73 4.61 -6.52
CA LYS A 53 -3.85 3.16 -6.65
C LYS A 53 -2.46 2.53 -6.60
N MET A 54 -2.27 1.57 -5.71
CA MET A 54 -1.01 0.85 -5.55
C MET A 54 -1.22 -0.63 -5.28
N PHE A 55 -0.14 -1.39 -5.46
CA PHE A 55 -0.08 -2.79 -5.07
C PHE A 55 0.89 -2.94 -3.90
N MET A 56 0.36 -3.37 -2.76
CA MET A 56 1.15 -3.66 -1.58
C MET A 56 1.54 -5.14 -1.59
N LYS A 57 2.86 -5.42 -1.51
CA LYS A 57 3.37 -6.77 -1.32
C LYS A 57 3.49 -7.05 0.17
N HIS A 58 2.85 -8.11 0.65
CA HIS A 58 2.94 -8.54 2.04
C HIS A 58 3.49 -9.97 2.11
N ARG A 59 4.46 -10.19 2.98
CA ARG A 59 4.99 -11.52 3.27
C ARG A 59 4.28 -12.09 4.49
N ILE A 60 3.65 -13.24 4.32
CA ILE A 60 2.93 -13.91 5.40
C ILE A 60 3.89 -14.34 6.51
N THR A 61 3.58 -13.92 7.72
CA THR A 61 4.31 -14.27 8.93
C THR A 61 3.56 -15.33 9.74
N GLN A 62 4.27 -15.99 10.67
CA GLN A 62 3.63 -16.93 11.59
C GLN A 62 2.57 -16.24 12.46
N ASP A 63 2.77 -14.96 12.76
CA ASP A 63 1.81 -14.16 13.53
C ASP A 63 0.52 -13.90 12.76
N ASP A 64 0.60 -13.68 11.44
CA ASP A 64 -0.59 -13.49 10.59
C ASP A 64 -1.43 -14.77 10.58
N ILE A 65 -0.79 -15.94 10.46
CA ILE A 65 -1.46 -17.24 10.51
C ILE A 65 -2.14 -17.46 11.87
N ASN A 66 -1.46 -17.13 12.96
CA ASN A 66 -1.99 -17.31 14.31
C ASN A 66 -3.17 -16.36 14.59
N ARG A 67 -3.09 -15.13 14.09
CA ARG A 67 -4.11 -14.07 14.27
C ARG A 67 -5.27 -14.20 13.28
N ARG A 68 -5.05 -14.82 12.10
CA ARG A 68 -5.98 -14.96 10.99
C ARG A 68 -6.41 -13.63 10.35
N TRP A 69 -5.52 -12.66 10.36
CA TRP A 69 -5.69 -11.37 9.70
C TRP A 69 -4.32 -10.76 9.40
N ILE A 70 -4.27 -9.92 8.35
CA ILE A 70 -3.08 -9.20 7.93
C ILE A 70 -3.19 -7.76 8.41
N TYR A 71 -2.10 -7.22 8.94
CA TYR A 71 -2.01 -5.81 9.27
C TYR A 71 -1.83 -4.98 7.99
N CYS A 72 -2.53 -3.85 7.94
CA CYS A 72 -2.45 -2.91 6.83
C CYS A 72 -1.96 -1.56 7.35
N PRO A 73 -0.92 -0.95 6.74
CA PRO A 73 -0.44 0.36 7.16
C PRO A 73 -1.51 1.44 7.12
N ASP A 74 -1.39 2.44 8.01
CA ASP A 74 -2.34 3.56 8.14
C ASP A 74 -2.52 4.37 6.85
N ALA A 75 -1.51 4.37 5.99
CA ALA A 75 -1.56 5.05 4.70
C ALA A 75 -2.58 4.44 3.74
N VAL A 76 -2.99 3.17 3.95
CA VAL A 76 -3.94 2.48 3.08
C VAL A 76 -5.36 2.86 3.46
N THR A 77 -6.05 3.47 2.52
CA THR A 77 -7.43 3.96 2.69
C THR A 77 -8.46 2.89 2.38
N TYR A 78 -8.21 2.10 1.35
CA TYR A 78 -9.16 1.09 0.86
C TYR A 78 -8.44 -0.09 0.20
N VAL A 79 -8.95 -1.31 0.40
CA VAL A 79 -8.47 -2.55 -0.23
C VAL A 79 -9.51 -3.04 -1.23
N VAL A 80 -9.09 -3.21 -2.48
CA VAL A 80 -9.95 -3.64 -3.61
C VAL A 80 -9.96 -5.15 -3.74
N GLY A 81 -8.77 -5.74 -3.70
CA GLY A 81 -8.60 -7.16 -3.96
C GLY A 81 -7.25 -7.68 -3.48
N MET A 82 -7.07 -8.97 -3.62
CA MET A 82 -5.84 -9.65 -3.27
C MET A 82 -5.50 -10.68 -4.33
N PHE A 83 -4.23 -10.74 -4.69
CA PHE A 83 -3.69 -11.75 -5.59
C PHE A 83 -2.72 -12.62 -4.81
N PRO A 84 -2.98 -13.92 -4.66
CA PRO A 84 -1.99 -14.83 -4.08
C PRO A 84 -0.77 -14.88 -5.01
N PHE A 85 0.40 -14.66 -4.46
CA PHE A 85 1.67 -14.74 -5.15
C PHE A 85 2.54 -15.74 -4.41
N ASP A 86 2.72 -16.92 -4.98
CA ASP A 86 3.53 -17.99 -4.38
C ASP A 86 4.98 -17.84 -4.84
N ASP A 87 5.89 -17.55 -3.91
CA ASP A 87 7.33 -17.43 -4.19
C ASP A 87 8.03 -18.79 -4.12
N SER A 88 7.41 -19.77 -3.45
CA SER A 88 8.01 -21.10 -3.24
C SER A 88 7.90 -22.02 -4.46
N ASN A 89 7.01 -21.73 -5.37
CA ASN A 89 6.81 -22.46 -6.61
C ASN A 89 6.81 -21.54 -7.83
N SER A 90 7.95 -20.94 -8.13
CA SER A 90 8.17 -20.22 -9.39
C SER A 90 8.16 -21.14 -10.63
N SER A 91 7.91 -22.41 -10.48
CA SER A 91 7.43 -23.25 -11.56
C SER A 91 5.97 -22.86 -11.81
N ILE A 92 5.76 -21.82 -12.62
CA ILE A 92 4.51 -21.65 -13.36
C ILE A 92 4.18 -23.04 -13.87
N ASN A 93 3.19 -23.67 -13.23
CA ASN A 93 2.84 -25.02 -13.62
C ASN A 93 2.29 -24.91 -15.04
N MET A 94 3.11 -25.31 -16.03
CA MET A 94 2.72 -25.26 -17.45
C MET A 94 1.41 -25.99 -17.72
N PHE A 95 0.97 -26.82 -16.77
CA PHE A 95 -0.29 -27.53 -16.80
C PHE A 95 -1.42 -26.83 -16.06
N ASP A 96 -1.17 -25.64 -15.45
CA ASP A 96 -2.25 -24.84 -14.88
C ASP A 96 -3.17 -24.35 -16.00
N LEU A 97 -4.45 -24.66 -15.87
CA LEU A 97 -5.50 -24.24 -16.81
C LEU A 97 -5.47 -22.74 -17.08
N ARG A 98 -5.19 -21.93 -16.05
CA ARG A 98 -5.08 -20.44 -16.18
C ARG A 98 -3.91 -20.04 -17.05
N TYR A 99 -2.78 -20.73 -16.92
CA TYR A 99 -1.60 -20.45 -17.74
C TYR A 99 -1.82 -20.85 -19.19
N GLN A 100 -2.41 -22.03 -19.41
CA GLN A 100 -2.75 -22.52 -20.74
C GLN A 100 -3.74 -21.61 -21.46
N LEU A 101 -4.76 -21.12 -20.76
CA LEU A 101 -5.72 -20.19 -21.31
C LEU A 101 -5.07 -18.83 -21.68
N ARG A 102 -4.17 -18.31 -20.84
CA ARG A 102 -3.41 -17.07 -21.16
C ARG A 102 -2.45 -17.24 -22.32
N LEU A 103 -1.79 -18.41 -22.44
CA LEU A 103 -0.95 -18.70 -23.60
C LEU A 103 -1.79 -18.76 -24.88
N HIS A 104 -2.95 -19.41 -24.82
CA HIS A 104 -3.86 -19.48 -25.96
C HIS A 104 -4.32 -18.09 -26.41
N ASP A 105 -4.67 -17.22 -25.45
CA ASP A 105 -5.04 -15.83 -25.72
C ASP A 105 -3.91 -15.05 -26.41
N LEU A 106 -2.66 -15.24 -26.00
CA LEU A 106 -1.50 -14.58 -26.59
C LEU A 106 -1.25 -15.03 -28.04
N TYR A 107 -1.49 -16.27 -28.37
CA TYR A 107 -1.35 -16.78 -29.74
C TYR A 107 -2.49 -16.36 -30.66
N ASP A 108 -3.71 -16.27 -30.14
CA ASP A 108 -4.89 -15.90 -30.92
C ASP A 108 -5.03 -14.37 -31.12
N PHE A 109 -4.26 -13.56 -30.39
CA PHE A 109 -4.35 -12.11 -30.42
C PHE A 109 -4.06 -11.49 -31.80
N THR A 110 -3.42 -12.24 -32.69
CA THR A 110 -3.10 -11.78 -34.05
C THR A 110 -4.24 -11.94 -35.05
N SER A 111 -5.28 -12.71 -34.73
CA SER A 111 -6.33 -13.09 -35.68
C SER A 111 -7.77 -12.85 -35.22
N VAL A 112 -8.00 -12.45 -33.96
CA VAL A 112 -9.34 -12.40 -33.36
C VAL A 112 -9.81 -10.97 -33.10
N SER A 113 -11.08 -10.72 -33.40
CA SER A 113 -11.77 -9.47 -33.06
C SER A 113 -11.78 -9.23 -31.55
N TYR A 114 -11.61 -7.96 -31.13
CA TYR A 114 -11.70 -7.50 -29.74
C TYR A 114 -12.94 -8.03 -29.00
N VAL A 115 -14.06 -8.16 -29.69
CA VAL A 115 -15.32 -8.69 -29.14
C VAL A 115 -15.20 -10.15 -28.73
N SER A 116 -14.54 -10.96 -29.53
CA SER A 116 -14.29 -12.40 -29.20
C SER A 116 -13.37 -12.54 -27.99
N TYR A 117 -12.36 -11.69 -27.88
CA TYR A 117 -11.47 -11.65 -26.72
C TYR A 117 -12.23 -11.32 -25.43
N GLU A 118 -13.08 -10.31 -25.46
CA GLU A 118 -13.85 -9.89 -24.28
C GLU A 118 -14.85 -10.97 -23.84
N ILE A 119 -15.51 -11.64 -24.77
CA ILE A 119 -16.40 -12.77 -24.50
C ILE A 119 -15.60 -13.92 -23.85
N THR A 120 -14.44 -14.27 -24.38
CA THR A 120 -13.57 -15.32 -23.82
C THR A 120 -13.13 -14.97 -22.40
N MET A 121 -12.73 -13.72 -22.15
CA MET A 121 -12.34 -13.26 -20.81
C MET A 121 -13.50 -13.29 -19.80
N GLN A 122 -14.73 -13.00 -20.25
CA GLN A 122 -15.92 -13.13 -19.40
C GLN A 122 -16.19 -14.60 -19.06
N HIS A 123 -16.04 -15.53 -20.02
CA HIS A 123 -16.18 -16.96 -19.76
C HIS A 123 -15.11 -17.48 -18.78
N ILE A 124 -13.86 -17.06 -18.94
CA ILE A 124 -12.78 -17.42 -18.03
C ILE A 124 -13.06 -16.91 -16.61
N ARG A 125 -13.55 -15.66 -16.45
CA ARG A 125 -13.96 -15.12 -15.16
C ARG A 125 -15.09 -15.94 -14.53
N THR A 126 -16.08 -16.33 -15.32
CA THR A 126 -17.19 -17.16 -14.86
C THR A 126 -16.71 -18.53 -14.41
N LEU A 127 -15.84 -19.18 -15.18
CA LEU A 127 -15.23 -20.47 -14.81
C LEU A 127 -14.40 -20.35 -13.54
N ASN A 128 -13.60 -19.31 -13.40
CA ASN A 128 -12.83 -19.04 -12.17
C ASN A 128 -13.75 -18.88 -10.96
N LEU A 129 -14.86 -18.16 -11.11
CA LEU A 129 -15.84 -18.00 -10.04
C LEU A 129 -16.50 -19.33 -9.65
N MET A 130 -16.76 -20.22 -10.61
CA MET A 130 -17.40 -21.51 -10.36
C MET A 130 -16.46 -22.55 -9.75
N PHE A 131 -15.17 -22.54 -10.13
CA PHE A 131 -14.23 -23.60 -9.74
C PHE A 131 -13.33 -23.22 -8.56
N SER A 132 -12.94 -21.98 -8.42
CA SER A 132 -12.00 -21.57 -7.35
C SER A 132 -12.65 -20.73 -6.26
N GLY A 133 -13.83 -20.17 -6.49
CA GLY A 133 -14.36 -19.11 -5.63
C GLY A 133 -13.41 -17.91 -5.57
N THR A 134 -13.93 -16.74 -5.29
CA THR A 134 -13.10 -15.59 -4.92
C THR A 134 -13.08 -15.49 -3.41
N PRO A 135 -11.91 -15.59 -2.74
CA PRO A 135 -11.85 -15.39 -1.31
C PRO A 135 -12.45 -14.00 -0.97
N GLN A 136 -13.36 -14.00 -0.02
CA GLN A 136 -13.95 -12.74 0.43
C GLN A 136 -12.92 -11.99 1.27
N ILE A 137 -12.72 -10.74 0.93
CA ILE A 137 -11.82 -9.83 1.63
C ILE A 137 -12.65 -8.82 2.37
N ARG A 138 -12.35 -8.64 3.65
CA ARG A 138 -12.96 -7.60 4.47
C ARG A 138 -11.87 -6.74 5.09
N PHE A 139 -11.83 -5.48 4.70
CA PHE A 139 -10.93 -4.49 5.26
C PHE A 139 -11.63 -3.66 6.33
N ASN A 140 -10.98 -3.53 7.49
CA ASN A 140 -11.43 -2.64 8.56
C ASN A 140 -10.43 -1.49 8.72
N ARG A 141 -10.75 -0.33 8.15
CA ARG A 141 -9.91 0.87 8.19
C ARG A 141 -9.62 1.36 9.61
N LYS A 142 -10.58 1.23 10.55
CA LYS A 142 -10.39 1.69 11.94
C LYS A 142 -9.41 0.85 12.75
N GLN A 143 -9.22 -0.40 12.35
CA GLN A 143 -8.32 -1.34 13.01
C GLN A 143 -7.11 -1.68 12.12
N ASN A 144 -7.06 -1.18 10.90
CA ASN A 144 -6.03 -1.48 9.90
C ASN A 144 -5.81 -2.98 9.68
N LYS A 145 -6.93 -3.71 9.61
CA LYS A 145 -6.91 -5.17 9.50
C LYS A 145 -7.61 -5.64 8.24
N ILE A 146 -6.96 -6.56 7.56
CA ILE A 146 -7.50 -7.29 6.42
C ILE A 146 -7.86 -8.69 6.88
N PHE A 147 -9.13 -9.04 6.82
CA PHE A 147 -9.63 -10.37 7.09
C PHE A 147 -9.87 -11.09 5.78
N LEU A 148 -9.39 -12.31 5.71
CA LEU A 148 -9.51 -13.18 4.56
C LEU A 148 -10.33 -14.40 4.94
N ASP A 149 -11.29 -14.76 4.10
CA ASP A 149 -12.08 -15.97 4.25
C ASP A 149 -11.37 -17.15 3.53
N ILE A 150 -10.27 -17.59 4.15
CA ILE A 150 -9.43 -18.70 3.71
C ILE A 150 -9.10 -19.63 4.88
N ASP A 151 -8.72 -20.85 4.59
CA ASP A 151 -8.19 -21.74 5.63
C ASP A 151 -6.69 -21.46 5.86
N TRP A 152 -6.39 -20.64 6.87
CA TRP A 152 -5.04 -20.21 7.23
C TRP A 152 -4.08 -21.36 7.57
N SER A 153 -4.61 -22.53 7.91
CA SER A 153 -3.77 -23.68 8.25
C SER A 153 -3.39 -24.54 7.05
N ARG A 154 -4.15 -24.43 5.98
CA ARG A 154 -4.01 -25.28 4.80
C ARG A 154 -3.55 -24.51 3.56
N ASP A 155 -4.13 -23.32 3.35
CA ASP A 155 -4.00 -22.61 2.07
C ASP A 155 -2.83 -21.64 2.06
N VAL A 156 -2.21 -21.39 3.22
CA VAL A 156 -1.16 -20.37 3.38
C VAL A 156 0.01 -20.91 4.20
N SER A 157 1.22 -20.68 3.71
CA SER A 157 2.45 -21.05 4.39
C SER A 157 3.23 -19.80 4.84
N VAL A 158 4.04 -19.95 5.90
CA VAL A 158 4.94 -18.87 6.34
C VAL A 158 5.96 -18.58 5.27
N GLY A 159 6.05 -17.32 4.86
CA GLY A 159 6.96 -16.88 3.82
C GLY A 159 6.32 -16.68 2.46
N ASP A 160 5.06 -17.10 2.28
CA ASP A 160 4.30 -16.83 1.06
C ASP A 160 4.07 -15.32 0.90
N TYR A 161 4.03 -14.88 -0.34
CA TYR A 161 3.74 -13.50 -0.66
C TYR A 161 2.31 -13.32 -1.14
N VAL A 162 1.72 -12.24 -0.68
CA VAL A 162 0.39 -11.82 -1.10
C VAL A 162 0.49 -10.42 -1.68
N LEU A 163 -0.06 -10.23 -2.87
CA LEU A 163 -0.17 -8.93 -3.50
C LEU A 163 -1.57 -8.36 -3.24
N ILE A 164 -1.64 -7.23 -2.57
CA ILE A 164 -2.87 -6.57 -2.17
C ILE A 164 -3.09 -5.35 -3.06
N ASP A 165 -4.18 -5.34 -3.82
CA ASP A 165 -4.62 -4.19 -4.61
C ASP A 165 -5.33 -3.20 -3.69
N CYS A 166 -4.74 -2.02 -3.49
CA CYS A 166 -5.23 -1.04 -2.54
C CYS A 166 -5.08 0.39 -3.03
N TYR A 167 -5.75 1.30 -2.33
CA TYR A 167 -5.60 2.74 -2.50
C TYR A 167 -4.88 3.34 -1.31
N ARG A 168 -3.84 4.10 -1.57
CA ARG A 168 -3.05 4.83 -0.59
C ARG A 168 -3.47 6.28 -0.56
N ALA A 169 -3.58 6.87 0.64
CA ALA A 169 -3.72 8.31 0.81
C ALA A 169 -2.45 9.03 0.33
N ILE A 170 -2.62 10.10 -0.44
CA ILE A 170 -1.51 10.98 -0.84
C ILE A 170 -1.18 11.87 0.37
N ARG A 171 -0.35 11.36 1.27
CA ARG A 171 0.09 12.13 2.42
C ARG A 171 1.26 13.03 2.04
N PRO A 172 1.23 14.32 2.40
CA PRO A 172 2.42 15.15 2.26
C PRO A 172 3.51 14.68 3.22
N ALA A 173 4.68 14.58 2.66
CA ALA A 173 6.03 14.33 3.14
C ALA A 173 6.29 14.33 4.66
N THR A 174 7.15 13.40 5.06
CA THR A 174 7.86 13.25 6.34
C THR A 174 6.99 13.01 7.58
N ILE A 175 6.73 11.73 7.81
CA ILE A 175 6.26 11.22 9.09
C ILE A 175 7.51 10.87 9.92
N THR A 176 7.56 11.29 11.18
CA THR A 176 8.58 10.82 12.10
C THR A 176 8.22 9.41 12.55
N LEU A 177 9.08 8.44 12.23
CA LEU A 177 8.86 7.05 12.60
C LEU A 177 9.01 6.85 14.12
N THR A 178 8.26 5.90 14.64
CA THR A 178 8.34 5.51 16.05
C THR A 178 9.65 4.78 16.33
N GLY A 179 10.29 5.08 17.46
CA GLY A 179 11.54 4.42 17.87
C GLY A 179 12.80 4.99 17.25
N THR A 180 13.88 4.23 17.26
CA THR A 180 15.18 4.62 16.72
C THR A 180 15.69 3.53 15.78
N GLY A 181 16.09 3.92 14.58
CA GLY A 181 16.73 3.05 13.58
C GLY A 181 18.25 3.18 13.62
N THR A 182 18.95 2.06 13.52
CA THR A 182 20.41 2.01 13.35
C THR A 182 20.75 1.21 12.11
N ALA A 183 21.70 1.71 11.33
CA ALA A 183 22.21 1.03 10.15
C ALA A 183 23.71 0.81 10.29
N VAL A 184 24.18 -0.28 9.72
CA VAL A 184 25.64 -0.54 9.61
C VAL A 184 26.09 -0.03 8.24
N THR A 185 27.08 0.83 8.21
CA THR A 185 27.61 1.60 7.05
C THR A 185 27.99 0.79 5.80
N THR A 186 27.85 -0.52 5.80
CA THR A 186 28.11 -1.39 4.64
C THR A 186 27.03 -2.43 4.42
N SER A 187 25.93 -2.30 5.14
CA SER A 187 24.80 -3.23 5.10
C SER A 187 23.56 -2.53 4.56
N ASN A 188 22.79 -3.25 3.78
CA ASN A 188 21.48 -2.79 3.33
C ASN A 188 20.37 -3.00 4.41
N THR A 189 20.77 -3.45 5.61
CA THR A 189 19.81 -3.78 6.67
C THR A 189 19.79 -2.68 7.72
N ILE A 190 18.61 -2.19 8.02
CA ILE A 190 18.32 -1.27 9.12
C ILE A 190 17.64 -2.05 10.24
N THR A 191 18.20 -1.94 11.45
CA THR A 191 17.60 -2.50 12.66
C THR A 191 17.04 -1.39 13.53
N GLY A 192 15.84 -1.59 14.03
CA GLY A 192 15.14 -0.62 14.88
C GLY A 192 15.01 -1.11 16.32
N THR A 193 14.95 -0.15 17.24
CA THR A 193 14.64 -0.40 18.66
C THR A 193 13.37 0.37 18.99
N GLY A 194 12.32 -0.37 19.40
CA GLY A 194 11.00 0.21 19.65
C GLY A 194 10.28 0.70 18.39
N THR A 195 10.67 0.21 17.23
CA THR A 195 10.08 0.56 15.94
C THR A 195 8.93 -0.37 15.58
N ILE A 196 8.06 0.10 14.70
CA ILE A 196 6.93 -0.65 14.13
C ILE A 196 6.91 -0.46 12.60
N PHE A 197 8.03 -0.80 11.96
CA PHE A 197 8.22 -0.59 10.53
C PHE A 197 7.14 -1.20 9.65
N ASP A 198 6.61 -2.36 10.04
CA ASP A 198 5.53 -3.07 9.37
C ASP A 198 4.19 -2.32 9.39
N GLN A 199 4.03 -1.35 10.29
CA GLN A 199 2.82 -0.56 10.45
C GLN A 199 2.95 0.86 9.87
N GLU A 200 4.15 1.41 9.87
CA GLU A 200 4.40 2.80 9.49
C GLU A 200 4.94 2.95 8.06
N LEU A 201 5.59 1.91 7.52
CA LEU A 201 6.27 1.95 6.22
C LEU A 201 5.67 0.97 5.22
N LEU A 202 5.85 1.30 3.95
CA LEU A 202 5.58 0.44 2.81
C LEU A 202 6.86 0.19 2.02
N GLU A 203 6.93 -0.96 1.34
CA GLU A 203 8.00 -1.21 0.39
C GLU A 203 7.98 -0.14 -0.71
N GLY A 204 9.11 0.50 -0.96
CA GLY A 204 9.25 1.62 -1.89
C GLY A 204 9.24 3.00 -1.24
N ASP A 205 8.87 3.14 0.02
CA ASP A 205 8.95 4.42 0.73
C ASP A 205 10.39 4.89 0.87
N VAL A 206 10.58 6.21 0.94
CA VAL A 206 11.90 6.82 1.17
C VAL A 206 11.98 7.25 2.63
N ILE A 207 12.99 6.76 3.31
CA ILE A 207 13.29 7.11 4.71
C ILE A 207 14.58 7.91 4.78
N THR A 208 14.66 8.84 5.73
CA THR A 208 15.88 9.60 5.99
C THR A 208 16.54 9.08 7.27
N LEU A 209 17.73 8.57 7.16
CA LEU A 209 18.54 8.10 8.29
C LEU A 209 19.92 8.77 8.26
N GLY A 210 20.28 9.45 9.34
CA GLY A 210 21.59 10.14 9.42
C GLY A 210 21.81 11.22 8.35
N GLY A 211 20.75 11.75 7.74
CA GLY A 211 20.81 12.73 6.66
C GLY A 211 20.94 12.11 5.25
N GLN A 212 20.90 10.80 5.13
CA GLN A 212 20.85 10.08 3.85
C GLN A 212 19.42 9.64 3.56
N GLU A 213 19.00 9.76 2.31
CA GLU A 213 17.72 9.24 1.81
C GLU A 213 17.91 7.82 1.31
N LEU A 214 17.16 6.88 1.87
CA LEU A 214 17.23 5.46 1.59
C LEU A 214 15.85 4.97 1.19
N GLN A 215 15.78 4.22 0.10
CA GLN A 215 14.51 3.61 -0.32
C GLN A 215 14.34 2.24 0.32
N VAL A 216 13.18 2.01 0.94
CA VAL A 216 12.82 0.72 1.54
C VAL A 216 12.64 -0.33 0.45
N ASN A 217 13.40 -1.41 0.51
CA ASN A 217 13.28 -2.53 -0.42
C ASN A 217 12.30 -3.59 0.13
N GLN A 218 12.49 -3.99 1.37
CA GLN A 218 11.64 -5.02 2.00
C GLN A 218 11.58 -4.81 3.51
N ILE A 219 10.40 -4.99 4.08
CA ILE A 219 10.17 -4.99 5.52
C ILE A 219 10.18 -6.44 6.00
N THR A 220 11.19 -6.81 6.78
CA THR A 220 11.39 -8.20 7.22
C THR A 220 10.69 -8.48 8.55
N SER A 221 10.59 -7.47 9.40
CA SER A 221 9.93 -7.54 10.72
C SER A 221 9.60 -6.13 11.22
N PRO A 222 8.82 -5.99 12.32
CA PRO A 222 8.57 -4.68 12.93
C PRO A 222 9.84 -3.89 13.27
N THR A 223 10.94 -4.60 13.51
CA THR A 223 12.22 -4.00 13.92
C THR A 223 13.33 -4.15 12.86
N SER A 224 13.06 -4.68 11.69
CA SER A 224 14.08 -4.88 10.66
C SER A 224 13.53 -4.64 9.26
N LEU A 225 14.26 -3.89 8.47
CA LEU A 225 13.98 -3.67 7.05
C LEU A 225 15.28 -3.68 6.23
N THR A 226 15.14 -3.84 4.92
CA THR A 226 16.24 -3.73 3.96
C THR A 226 16.02 -2.56 3.03
N THR A 227 17.11 -1.92 2.59
CA THR A 227 17.09 -0.77 1.67
C THR A 227 17.64 -1.14 0.30
N ILE A 228 17.29 -0.34 -0.70
CA ILE A 228 17.90 -0.41 -2.04
C ILE A 228 19.22 0.37 -1.99
N GLY A 229 20.30 -0.35 -1.88
CA GLY A 229 21.64 0.22 -1.72
C GLY A 229 22.12 0.21 -0.26
N PRO A 230 23.45 0.30 -0.06
CA PRO A 230 24.04 0.35 1.27
C PRO A 230 23.80 1.72 1.92
N VAL A 231 23.72 1.72 3.23
CA VAL A 231 23.61 2.92 4.07
C VAL A 231 24.94 3.63 4.16
#